data_9b607d1f5e618eff6f4936c6780c9716
#
_entry.id   9b607d1f5e618eff6f4936c6780c9716
#
_cell.length_a   1.000
_cell.length_b   1.000
_cell.length_c   1.000
_cell.angle_alpha   90.00
_cell.angle_beta   90.00
_cell.angle_gamma   90.00
#
_symmetry.space_group_name_H-M   'P 1'
#
loop_
_entity.id
_entity.type
_entity.pdbx_description
1 polymer ?
#
loop_
_entity_poly.entity_id
_entity_poly.type
_entity_poly.pdbx_seq_one_letter_code
_entity_poly.pdbx_strand_id
1 'polypeptide(L)'
;MKIETHDLIKRYGSRTVVDHVNVEVEQGSIVGLLGPNGAGKTTTFYMIVGIIQPDEGDVTVDGRSISGMPIHQRHQFGIGYLPQEASIFRKMTVWDNLMSLLETRQDLSEKEKVEKAEALLEEFHITHVKDTRGDALSGGERRRVEIARSLTLDPSFILLD
;
A
#
# COMPACT_ATOMS: atom_id res chain seq x y z
N MET A 1 -9.79 12.93 5.21
CA MET A 1 -9.49 12.44 3.84
C MET A 1 -10.40 11.27 3.53
N LYS A 2 -10.81 11.14 2.26
CA LYS A 2 -11.70 10.09 1.78
C LYS A 2 -11.25 9.58 0.41
N ILE A 3 -11.23 8.25 0.24
CA ILE A 3 -11.11 7.60 -1.07
C ILE A 3 -12.50 7.21 -1.54
N GLU A 4 -12.83 7.50 -2.80
CA GLU A 4 -14.07 7.10 -3.44
C GLU A 4 -13.79 6.49 -4.81
N THR A 5 -14.62 5.54 -5.18
CA THR A 5 -14.68 5.05 -6.55
C THR A 5 -16.07 5.32 -7.12
N HIS A 6 -16.11 5.72 -8.37
CA HIS A 6 -17.33 6.12 -9.05
C HIS A 6 -17.51 5.25 -10.30
N ASP A 7 -18.46 4.34 -10.26
CA ASP A 7 -18.87 3.45 -11.35
C ASP A 7 -17.69 2.76 -12.06
N LEU A 8 -16.77 2.18 -11.26
CA LEU A 8 -15.61 1.50 -11.82
C LEU A 8 -16.02 0.29 -12.66
N ILE A 9 -15.50 0.24 -13.88
CA ILE A 9 -15.67 -0.87 -14.81
C ILE A 9 -14.31 -1.36 -15.27
N LYS A 10 -14.15 -2.70 -15.28
CA LYS A 10 -12.98 -3.36 -15.88
C LYS A 10 -13.41 -4.57 -16.67
N ARG A 11 -12.95 -4.61 -17.93
CA ARG A 11 -13.22 -5.71 -18.86
C ARG A 11 -11.92 -6.38 -19.30
N TYR A 12 -11.97 -7.67 -19.45
CA TYR A 12 -10.90 -8.46 -20.09
C TYR A 12 -11.53 -9.29 -21.22
N GLY A 13 -11.26 -8.86 -22.46
CA GLY A 13 -11.94 -9.40 -23.64
C GLY A 13 -13.46 -9.18 -23.54
N SER A 14 -14.25 -10.25 -23.61
CA SER A 14 -15.70 -10.20 -23.49
C SER A 14 -16.23 -10.25 -22.05
N ARG A 15 -15.34 -10.44 -21.07
CA ARG A 15 -15.74 -10.60 -19.66
C ARG A 15 -15.60 -9.29 -18.91
N THR A 16 -16.70 -8.80 -18.34
CA THR A 16 -16.69 -7.73 -17.34
C THR A 16 -16.35 -8.35 -15.97
N VAL A 17 -15.23 -7.92 -15.39
CA VAL A 17 -14.72 -8.43 -14.11
C VAL A 17 -15.10 -7.50 -12.96
N VAL A 18 -15.16 -6.20 -13.22
CA VAL A 18 -15.66 -5.19 -12.30
C VAL A 18 -16.74 -4.41 -13.04
N ASP A 19 -17.91 -4.26 -12.42
CA ASP A 19 -19.09 -3.72 -13.06
C ASP A 19 -19.77 -2.70 -12.15
N HIS A 20 -19.63 -1.41 -12.47
CA HIS A 20 -20.18 -0.25 -11.76
C HIS A 20 -19.90 -0.27 -10.24
N VAL A 21 -18.66 -0.58 -9.84
CA VAL A 21 -18.30 -0.71 -8.42
C VAL A 21 -18.05 0.68 -7.80
N ASN A 22 -18.78 0.95 -6.74
CA ASN A 22 -18.66 2.15 -5.91
C ASN A 22 -18.21 1.73 -4.51
N VAL A 23 -17.06 2.27 -4.06
CA VAL A 23 -16.48 2.06 -2.74
C VAL A 23 -16.16 3.41 -2.13
N GLU A 24 -16.40 3.54 -0.85
CA GLU A 24 -16.03 4.73 -0.08
C GLU A 24 -15.25 4.30 1.17
N VAL A 25 -14.11 4.96 1.42
CA VAL A 25 -13.27 4.75 2.59
C VAL A 25 -12.89 6.07 3.20
N GLU A 26 -13.36 6.35 4.40
CA GLU A 26 -12.93 7.52 5.16
C GLU A 26 -11.67 7.22 5.97
N GLN A 27 -10.81 8.21 6.15
CA GLN A 27 -9.64 8.12 7.01
C GLN A 27 -10.06 7.75 8.45
N GLY A 28 -9.39 6.75 9.03
CA GLY A 28 -9.71 6.24 10.36
C GLY A 28 -10.78 5.14 10.36
N SER A 29 -11.40 4.83 9.21
CA SER A 29 -12.32 3.70 9.07
C SER A 29 -11.61 2.44 8.58
N ILE A 30 -12.23 1.28 8.82
CA ILE A 30 -11.80 -0.01 8.27
C ILE A 30 -12.94 -0.53 7.38
N VAL A 31 -12.63 -0.71 6.10
CA VAL A 31 -13.58 -1.20 5.11
C VAL A 31 -13.10 -2.54 4.54
N GLY A 32 -13.95 -3.56 4.57
CA GLY A 32 -13.69 -4.87 4.01
C GLY A 32 -14.39 -5.06 2.65
N LEU A 33 -13.64 -5.43 1.63
CA LEU A 33 -14.19 -5.81 0.32
C LEU A 33 -14.40 -7.33 0.29
N LEU A 34 -15.64 -7.77 0.43
CA LEU A 34 -16.02 -9.17 0.53
C LEU A 34 -16.63 -9.68 -0.77
N GLY A 35 -16.44 -10.95 -1.04
CA GLY A 35 -17.03 -11.63 -2.19
C GLY A 35 -16.32 -12.94 -2.54
N PRO A 36 -16.91 -13.79 -3.38
CA PRO A 36 -16.32 -15.05 -3.80
C PRO A 36 -15.06 -14.84 -4.66
N ASN A 37 -14.30 -15.93 -4.88
CA ASN A 37 -13.18 -15.89 -5.79
C ASN A 37 -13.63 -15.53 -7.21
N GLY A 38 -12.89 -14.64 -7.87
CA GLY A 38 -13.24 -14.13 -9.19
C GLY A 38 -14.31 -13.03 -9.23
N ALA A 39 -14.74 -12.51 -8.06
CA ALA A 39 -15.69 -11.39 -7.96
C ALA A 39 -15.09 -10.01 -8.28
N GLY A 40 -13.84 -9.92 -8.74
CA GLY A 40 -13.20 -8.66 -9.09
C GLY A 40 -12.58 -7.88 -7.93
N LYS A 41 -12.51 -8.46 -6.71
CA LYS A 41 -11.94 -7.78 -5.52
C LYS A 41 -10.52 -7.27 -5.76
N THR A 42 -9.60 -8.16 -6.11
CA THR A 42 -8.19 -7.81 -6.38
C THR A 42 -8.08 -6.81 -7.54
N THR A 43 -8.93 -6.95 -8.58
CA THR A 43 -8.95 -6.00 -9.70
C THR A 43 -9.39 -4.61 -9.23
N THR A 44 -10.40 -4.52 -8.38
CA THR A 44 -10.85 -3.26 -7.78
C THR A 44 -9.74 -2.64 -6.92
N PHE A 45 -9.07 -3.44 -6.08
CA PHE A 45 -7.89 -3.00 -5.34
C PHE A 45 -6.81 -2.44 -6.25
N TYR A 46 -6.46 -3.16 -7.31
CA TYR A 46 -5.42 -2.74 -8.25
C TYR A 46 -5.79 -1.46 -9.00
N MET A 47 -7.07 -1.21 -9.26
CA MET A 47 -7.51 0.06 -9.82
C MET A 47 -7.37 1.21 -8.82
N ILE A 48 -7.69 0.99 -7.54
CA ILE A 48 -7.53 2.00 -6.49
C ILE A 48 -6.04 2.30 -6.23
N VAL A 49 -5.19 1.29 -6.23
CA VAL A 49 -3.72 1.44 -6.02
C VAL A 49 -3.02 2.06 -7.24
N GLY A 50 -3.58 1.87 -8.44
CA GLY A 50 -2.99 2.37 -9.69
C GLY A 50 -2.07 1.38 -10.41
N ILE A 51 -2.21 0.09 -10.13
CA ILE A 51 -1.55 -1.01 -10.86
C ILE A 51 -2.27 -1.27 -12.17
N ILE A 52 -3.61 -1.20 -12.15
CA ILE A 52 -4.48 -1.36 -13.32
C ILE A 52 -5.31 -0.08 -13.48
N GLN A 53 -5.52 0.36 -14.73
CA GLN A 53 -6.45 1.44 -15.00
C GLN A 53 -7.86 0.91 -15.24
N PRO A 54 -8.90 1.57 -14.72
CA PRO A 54 -10.28 1.27 -15.09
C PRO A 54 -10.51 1.55 -16.57
N ASP A 55 -11.44 0.83 -17.17
CA ASP A 55 -11.88 1.13 -18.53
C ASP A 55 -12.92 2.25 -18.54
N GLU A 56 -13.73 2.33 -17.48
CA GLU A 56 -14.67 3.41 -17.21
C GLU A 56 -14.75 3.67 -15.70
N GLY A 57 -15.27 4.85 -15.34
CA GLY A 57 -15.37 5.27 -13.96
C GLY A 57 -14.14 6.02 -13.47
N ASP A 58 -14.13 6.38 -12.20
CA ASP A 58 -13.07 7.20 -11.62
C ASP A 58 -12.71 6.75 -10.19
N VAL A 59 -11.47 7.01 -9.79
CA VAL A 59 -10.98 6.89 -8.41
C VAL A 59 -10.59 8.28 -7.95
N THR A 60 -11.15 8.72 -6.83
CA THR A 60 -10.88 10.05 -6.28
C THR A 60 -10.35 9.99 -4.85
N VAL A 61 -9.52 10.98 -4.49
CA VAL A 61 -9.14 11.29 -3.11
C VAL A 61 -9.56 12.72 -2.82
N ASP A 62 -10.46 12.89 -1.84
CA ASP A 62 -11.06 14.19 -1.50
C ASP A 62 -11.62 14.92 -2.75
N GLY A 63 -12.31 14.17 -3.63
CA GLY A 63 -12.90 14.68 -4.87
C GLY A 63 -11.91 14.94 -6.02
N ARG A 64 -10.62 14.71 -5.82
CA ARG A 64 -9.61 14.85 -6.87
C ARG A 64 -9.35 13.50 -7.55
N SER A 65 -9.56 13.45 -8.87
CA SER A 65 -9.29 12.23 -9.65
C SER A 65 -7.81 11.83 -9.63
N ILE A 66 -7.58 10.54 -9.41
CA ILE A 66 -6.27 9.90 -9.43
C ILE A 66 -6.20 8.74 -10.42
N SER A 67 -7.26 8.47 -11.19
CA SER A 67 -7.36 7.28 -12.07
C SER A 67 -6.23 7.19 -13.10
N GLY A 68 -5.81 8.32 -13.68
CA GLY A 68 -4.69 8.36 -14.64
C GLY A 68 -3.30 8.28 -14.00
N MET A 69 -3.19 8.29 -12.67
CA MET A 69 -1.92 8.32 -11.97
C MET A 69 -1.38 6.90 -11.71
N PRO A 70 -0.10 6.64 -12.00
CA PRO A 70 0.54 5.38 -11.63
C PRO A 70 0.76 5.28 -10.11
N ILE A 71 0.98 4.05 -9.62
CA ILE A 71 1.12 3.75 -8.19
C ILE A 71 2.12 4.66 -7.46
N HIS A 72 3.27 4.97 -8.06
CA HIS A 72 4.31 5.80 -7.42
C HIS A 72 3.90 7.27 -7.24
N GLN A 73 2.89 7.76 -7.96
CA GLN A 73 2.33 9.09 -7.74
C GLN A 73 1.20 9.08 -6.73
N ARG A 74 0.46 7.98 -6.61
CA ARG A 74 -0.68 7.86 -5.67
C ARG A 74 -0.25 7.87 -4.21
N HIS A 75 1.00 7.50 -3.91
CA HIS A 75 1.51 7.60 -2.54
C HIS A 75 1.53 9.06 -2.05
N GLN A 76 1.71 10.05 -2.94
CA GLN A 76 1.63 11.47 -2.59
C GLN A 76 0.23 11.90 -2.14
N PHE A 77 -0.80 11.11 -2.46
CA PHE A 77 -2.16 11.25 -1.96
C PHE A 77 -2.41 10.41 -0.70
N GLY A 78 -1.36 9.91 -0.08
CA GLY A 78 -1.44 9.14 1.15
C GLY A 78 -1.91 7.70 0.96
N ILE A 79 -1.86 7.13 -0.24
CA ILE A 79 -2.24 5.74 -0.50
C ILE A 79 -1.02 4.83 -0.36
N GLY A 80 -1.04 3.96 0.66
CA GLY A 80 -0.11 2.86 0.85
C GLY A 80 -0.72 1.53 0.37
N TYR A 81 0.13 0.64 -0.10
CA TYR A 81 -0.27 -0.70 -0.56
C TYR A 81 0.63 -1.77 0.03
N LEU A 82 0.01 -2.78 0.61
CA LEU A 82 0.69 -3.96 1.12
C LEU A 82 0.18 -5.20 0.35
N PRO A 83 0.97 -5.74 -0.59
CA PRO A 83 0.56 -6.89 -1.39
C PRO A 83 0.47 -8.17 -0.56
N GLN A 84 -0.29 -9.14 -1.07
CA GLN A 84 -0.36 -10.49 -0.51
C GLN A 84 0.99 -11.21 -0.63
N GLU A 85 1.69 -11.03 -1.75
CA GLU A 85 3.00 -11.61 -1.97
C GLU A 85 4.11 -10.85 -1.21
N ALA A 86 5.19 -11.56 -0.90
CA ALA A 86 6.32 -10.98 -0.19
C ALA A 86 6.98 -9.85 -1.00
N SER A 87 6.98 -8.66 -0.43
CA SER A 87 7.51 -7.42 -1.04
C SER A 87 8.86 -6.97 -0.48
N ILE A 88 9.41 -7.69 0.50
CA ILE A 88 10.68 -7.35 1.15
C ILE A 88 11.87 -7.42 0.18
N PHE A 89 12.82 -6.51 0.30
CA PHE A 89 14.10 -6.60 -0.38
C PHE A 89 14.98 -7.66 0.30
N ARG A 90 14.97 -8.86 -0.24
CA ARG A 90 15.53 -10.08 0.38
C ARG A 90 17.01 -9.98 0.72
N LYS A 91 17.81 -9.27 -0.08
CA LYS A 91 19.26 -9.15 0.11
C LYS A 91 19.68 -7.98 1.01
N MET A 92 18.74 -7.14 1.37
CA MET A 92 18.96 -6.00 2.28
C MET A 92 18.62 -6.41 3.72
N THR A 93 19.24 -5.73 4.68
CA THR A 93 18.87 -5.88 6.09
C THR A 93 17.48 -5.33 6.36
N VAL A 94 16.92 -5.63 7.53
CA VAL A 94 15.65 -5.02 7.97
C VAL A 94 15.81 -3.51 8.05
N TRP A 95 16.92 -3.02 8.59
CA TRP A 95 17.23 -1.60 8.65
C TRP A 95 17.25 -0.96 7.26
N ASP A 96 17.97 -1.55 6.32
CA ASP A 96 18.06 -1.02 4.96
C ASP A 96 16.71 -1.05 4.22
N ASN A 97 15.86 -2.03 4.52
CA ASN A 97 14.51 -2.10 3.98
C ASN A 97 13.65 -0.90 4.41
N LEU A 98 13.76 -0.46 5.67
CA LEU A 98 13.06 0.73 6.16
C LEU A 98 13.71 2.02 5.63
N MET A 99 15.02 2.12 5.72
CA MET A 99 15.76 3.31 5.29
C MET A 99 15.62 3.57 3.79
N SER A 100 15.52 2.54 2.95
CA SER A 100 15.36 2.70 1.49
C SER A 100 14.17 3.57 1.08
N LEU A 101 13.09 3.57 1.86
CA LEU A 101 11.95 4.44 1.62
C LEU A 101 12.07 5.77 2.39
N LEU A 102 12.62 5.75 3.60
CA LEU A 102 12.84 6.97 4.38
C LEU A 102 13.81 7.94 3.70
N GLU A 103 14.81 7.44 2.99
CA GLU A 103 15.74 8.27 2.21
C GLU A 103 15.05 9.07 1.10
N THR A 104 13.90 8.62 0.61
CA THR A 104 13.11 9.35 -0.38
C THR A 104 12.33 10.54 0.21
N ARG A 105 12.19 10.60 1.55
CA ARG A 105 11.49 11.65 2.28
C ARG A 105 12.35 12.90 2.39
N GLN A 106 12.00 13.92 1.60
CA GLN A 106 12.70 15.23 1.62
C GLN A 106 12.23 16.16 2.73
N ASP A 107 11.11 15.83 3.34
CA ASP A 107 10.49 16.57 4.45
C ASP A 107 11.05 16.20 5.82
N LEU A 108 11.88 15.15 5.91
CA LEU A 108 12.52 14.70 7.14
C LEU A 108 14.04 14.93 7.10
N SER A 109 14.60 15.39 8.22
CA SER A 109 16.05 15.39 8.44
C SER A 109 16.58 13.95 8.60
N GLU A 110 17.89 13.76 8.44
CA GLU A 110 18.53 12.45 8.63
C GLU A 110 18.29 11.89 10.04
N LYS A 111 18.27 12.76 11.05
CA LYS A 111 17.95 12.37 12.41
C LYS A 111 16.51 11.86 12.55
N GLU A 112 15.54 12.57 11.99
CA GLU A 112 14.13 12.17 12.03
C GLU A 112 13.87 10.87 11.27
N LYS A 113 14.57 10.62 10.15
CA LYS A 113 14.50 9.36 9.43
C LYS A 113 14.97 8.18 10.31
N VAL A 114 16.09 8.33 10.98
CA VAL A 114 16.64 7.32 11.91
C VAL A 114 15.68 7.08 13.08
N GLU A 115 15.21 8.14 13.74
CA GLU A 115 14.26 8.06 14.86
C GLU A 115 12.96 7.33 14.43
N LYS A 116 12.46 7.65 13.24
CA LYS A 116 11.27 6.98 12.68
C LYS A 116 11.49 5.50 12.39
N ALA A 117 12.64 5.15 11.81
CA ALA A 117 12.99 3.74 11.58
C ALA A 117 13.07 2.97 12.90
N GLU A 118 13.73 3.53 13.93
CA GLU A 118 13.85 2.92 15.25
C GLU A 118 12.49 2.75 15.93
N ALA A 119 11.63 3.78 15.88
CA ALA A 119 10.27 3.70 16.41
C ALA A 119 9.44 2.59 15.75
N LEU A 120 9.51 2.44 14.42
CA LEU A 120 8.82 1.37 13.70
C LEU A 120 9.37 -0.01 14.05
N LEU A 121 10.69 -0.15 14.22
CA LEU A 121 11.29 -1.42 14.67
C LEU A 121 10.78 -1.84 16.04
N GLU A 122 10.63 -0.89 16.96
CA GLU A 122 10.12 -1.12 18.31
C GLU A 122 8.62 -1.45 18.28
N GLU A 123 7.81 -0.64 17.60
CA GLU A 123 6.36 -0.82 17.47
C GLU A 123 5.99 -2.21 16.94
N PHE A 124 6.71 -2.68 15.92
CA PHE A 124 6.48 -3.99 15.30
C PHE A 124 7.27 -5.14 15.93
N HIS A 125 7.99 -4.89 17.04
CA HIS A 125 8.79 -5.89 17.76
C HIS A 125 9.78 -6.64 16.86
N ILE A 126 10.49 -5.91 16.00
CA ILE A 126 11.49 -6.42 15.05
C ILE A 126 12.88 -5.82 15.25
N THR A 127 13.11 -5.12 16.36
CA THR A 127 14.42 -4.53 16.70
C THR A 127 15.53 -5.59 16.78
N HIS A 128 15.21 -6.80 17.31
CA HIS A 128 16.17 -7.91 17.44
C HIS A 128 16.67 -8.48 16.11
N VAL A 129 15.98 -8.21 15.01
CA VAL A 129 16.35 -8.62 13.64
C VAL A 129 16.80 -7.45 12.77
N LYS A 130 17.08 -6.29 13.36
CA LYS A 130 17.45 -5.06 12.65
C LYS A 130 18.52 -5.27 11.58
N ASP A 131 19.58 -6.02 11.93
CA ASP A 131 20.73 -6.28 11.06
C ASP A 131 20.61 -7.60 10.28
N THR A 132 19.47 -8.28 10.39
CA THR A 132 19.23 -9.55 9.70
C THR A 132 18.75 -9.27 8.27
N ARG A 133 19.25 -10.05 7.31
CA ARG A 133 18.80 -9.93 5.91
C ARG A 133 17.38 -10.48 5.74
N GLY A 134 16.64 -9.87 4.82
CA GLY A 134 15.26 -10.23 4.53
C GLY A 134 15.04 -11.70 4.14
N ASP A 135 16.05 -12.35 3.50
CA ASP A 135 15.98 -13.76 3.13
C ASP A 135 16.16 -14.73 4.31
N ALA A 136 16.68 -14.25 5.45
CA ALA A 136 16.90 -15.03 6.67
C ALA A 136 15.77 -14.89 7.70
N LEU A 137 14.77 -14.06 7.45
CA LEU A 137 13.65 -13.82 8.37
C LEU A 137 12.63 -14.97 8.32
N SER A 138 12.02 -15.25 9.47
CA SER A 138 10.80 -16.05 9.53
C SER A 138 9.65 -15.36 8.78
N GLY A 139 8.60 -16.11 8.41
CA GLY A 139 7.43 -15.55 7.72
C GLY A 139 6.75 -14.42 8.51
N GLY A 140 6.65 -14.58 9.83
CA GLY A 140 6.03 -13.57 10.71
C GLY A 140 6.88 -12.30 10.85
N GLU A 141 8.20 -12.45 11.01
CA GLU A 141 9.11 -11.30 11.04
C GLU A 141 9.10 -10.55 9.71
N ARG A 142 9.17 -11.29 8.60
CA ARG A 142 9.08 -10.71 7.26
C ARG A 142 7.82 -9.86 7.09
N ARG A 143 6.66 -10.39 7.46
CA ARG A 143 5.39 -9.66 7.34
C ARG A 143 5.38 -8.40 8.18
N ARG A 144 5.92 -8.44 9.40
CA ARG A 144 6.04 -7.26 10.27
C ARG A 144 6.98 -6.20 9.66
N VAL A 145 8.08 -6.61 9.05
CA VAL A 145 8.99 -5.69 8.34
C VAL A 145 8.30 -5.04 7.14
N GLU A 146 7.53 -5.80 6.36
CA GLU A 146 6.78 -5.27 5.22
C GLU A 146 5.74 -4.24 5.64
N ILE A 147 5.03 -4.50 6.75
CA ILE A 147 4.08 -3.55 7.32
C ILE A 147 4.81 -2.30 7.81
N ALA A 148 5.86 -2.44 8.62
CA ALA A 148 6.67 -1.32 9.11
C ALA A 148 7.19 -0.46 7.96
N ARG A 149 7.71 -1.11 6.89
CA ARG A 149 8.16 -0.42 5.70
C ARG A 149 7.06 0.36 4.99
N SER A 150 5.83 -0.18 4.91
CA SER A 150 4.70 0.52 4.30
C SER A 150 4.30 1.79 5.07
N LEU A 151 4.58 1.82 6.38
CA LEU A 151 4.30 2.96 7.27
C LEU A 151 5.38 4.05 7.26
N THR A 152 6.56 3.80 6.69
CA THR A 152 7.63 4.82 6.62
C THR A 152 7.20 6.09 5.88
N LEU A 153 6.27 5.96 4.94
CA LEU A 153 5.77 7.06 4.11
C LEU A 153 4.55 7.78 4.71
N ASP A 154 4.13 7.45 5.94
CA ASP A 154 2.95 8.01 6.63
C ASP A 154 1.68 7.97 5.77
N PRO A 155 1.28 6.81 5.26
CA PRO A 155 0.08 6.74 4.43
C PRO A 155 -1.17 7.09 5.25
N SER A 156 -2.08 7.85 4.64
CA SER A 156 -3.41 8.13 5.21
C SER A 156 -4.37 6.95 5.06
N PHE A 157 -4.10 6.10 4.07
CA PHE A 157 -4.85 4.89 3.75
C PHE A 157 -3.88 3.75 3.44
N ILE A 158 -4.16 2.56 3.95
CA ILE A 158 -3.42 1.34 3.60
C ILE A 158 -4.40 0.35 3.00
N LEU A 159 -4.10 -0.09 1.79
CA LEU A 159 -4.82 -1.17 1.12
C LEU A 159 -4.07 -2.48 1.36
N LEU A 160 -4.76 -3.43 1.96
CA LEU A 160 -4.26 -4.77 2.29
C LEU A 160 -4.93 -5.78 1.36
N ASP A 161 -4.15 -6.43 0.49
CA ASP A 161 -4.63 -7.49 -0.40
C ASP A 161 -4.36 -8.88 0.19
#